data_4e8ef7f3f1cbc822e0bf02e3083d9a58
#
_entry.id   4e8ef7f3f1cbc822e0bf02e3083d9a58
#
_cell.length_a   1.000
_cell.length_b   1.000
_cell.length_c   1.000
_cell.angle_alpha   90.00
_cell.angle_beta   90.00
_cell.angle_gamma   90.00
#
_symmetry.space_group_name_H-M   'P 1'
#
loop_
_entity.id
_entity.type
_entity.pdbx_description
1 polymer ?
#
loop_
_entity_poly.entity_id
_entity_poly.type
_entity_poly.pdbx_seq_one_letter_code
_entity_poly.pdbx_strand_id
1 'polypeptide(L)'
;MQRSAEQHIFVTGACGAGKSTLAKALSHQVQLPLHRLDDDPDFRQMLPEEPWLHRVTDPQLYARWQALRRQMVQEAVRLPQPHIIEGTHILTAPELTTGHRRILVDTPLHQIIRQWLARDRAKYAEDPLRYSARDAGVPGSAVARQRAVCARQIYESLRPELDAFRSLPGVEMVPRRAFTTWLSHQGSERGSGSGLAS
;
A
#
# COMPACT_ATOMS: atom_id res chain seq x y z
N MET A 1 -7.23 -27.84 5.75
CA MET A 1 -7.48 -27.07 4.50
C MET A 1 -6.13 -26.89 3.83
N GLN A 2 -5.84 -27.60 2.75
CA GLN A 2 -4.65 -27.35 1.93
C GLN A 2 -4.76 -25.96 1.35
N ARG A 3 -3.90 -25.04 1.77
CA ARG A 3 -3.72 -23.75 1.08
C ARG A 3 -3.11 -24.07 -0.27
N SER A 4 -3.87 -23.89 -1.32
CA SER A 4 -3.41 -24.05 -2.70
C SER A 4 -2.19 -23.14 -2.91
N ALA A 5 -1.10 -23.72 -3.42
CA ALA A 5 0.18 -23.05 -3.67
C ALA A 5 0.11 -21.98 -4.80
N GLU A 6 -1.09 -21.67 -5.28
CA GLU A 6 -1.34 -20.87 -6.47
C GLU A 6 -1.95 -19.49 -6.20
N GLN A 7 -2.09 -19.07 -4.94
CA GLN A 7 -2.78 -17.82 -4.61
C GLN A 7 -1.80 -16.66 -4.42
N HIS A 8 -2.08 -15.52 -5.07
CA HIS A 8 -1.42 -14.25 -4.74
C HIS A 8 -1.72 -13.80 -3.31
N ILE A 9 -0.84 -12.98 -2.76
CA ILE A 9 -1.05 -12.31 -1.47
C ILE A 9 -1.10 -10.80 -1.74
N PHE A 10 -2.27 -10.23 -1.55
CA PHE A 10 -2.49 -8.79 -1.71
C PHE A 10 -2.24 -8.06 -0.39
N VAL A 11 -1.35 -7.06 -0.41
CA VAL A 11 -1.02 -6.23 0.76
C VAL A 11 -1.40 -4.79 0.44
N THR A 12 -2.41 -4.28 1.12
CA THR A 12 -2.92 -2.92 0.90
C THR A 12 -3.08 -2.12 2.18
N GLY A 13 -3.50 -0.89 2.07
CA GLY A 13 -3.70 0.06 3.16
C GLY A 13 -3.43 1.50 2.72
N ALA A 14 -3.61 2.46 3.61
CA ALA A 14 -3.37 3.87 3.31
C ALA A 14 -1.92 4.18 2.91
N CYS A 15 -1.71 5.28 2.20
CA CYS A 15 -0.37 5.80 1.93
C CYS A 15 0.35 6.09 3.26
N GLY A 16 1.57 5.56 3.43
CA GLY A 16 2.30 5.70 4.70
C GLY A 16 1.91 4.71 5.79
N ALA A 17 1.00 3.76 5.57
CA ALA A 17 0.61 2.76 6.57
C ALA A 17 1.71 1.72 6.87
N GLY A 18 2.71 1.57 6.01
CA GLY A 18 3.79 0.58 6.17
C GLY A 18 3.62 -0.67 5.31
N LYS A 19 2.74 -0.64 4.31
CA LYS A 19 2.50 -1.73 3.35
C LYS A 19 3.78 -2.31 2.77
N SER A 20 4.63 -1.45 2.20
CA SER A 20 5.87 -1.87 1.54
C SER A 20 6.86 -2.53 2.51
N THR A 21 6.85 -2.11 3.78
CA THR A 21 7.66 -2.73 4.83
C THR A 21 7.16 -4.15 5.11
N LEU A 22 5.85 -4.32 5.29
CA LEU A 22 5.26 -5.64 5.54
C LEU A 22 5.40 -6.55 4.33
N ALA A 23 5.08 -6.06 3.13
CA ALA A 23 5.14 -6.83 1.88
C ALA A 23 6.56 -7.33 1.59
N LYS A 24 7.58 -6.48 1.79
CA LYS A 24 8.99 -6.85 1.63
C LYS A 24 9.41 -7.93 2.62
N ALA A 25 9.07 -7.78 3.90
CA ALA A 25 9.39 -8.77 4.93
C ALA A 25 8.67 -10.10 4.66
N LEU A 26 7.40 -10.05 4.29
CA LEU A 26 6.61 -11.23 3.95
C LEU A 26 7.17 -11.93 2.70
N SER A 27 7.53 -11.19 1.65
CA SER A 27 8.15 -11.71 0.42
C SER A 27 9.41 -12.51 0.74
N HIS A 28 10.28 -11.95 1.56
CA HIS A 28 11.49 -12.62 2.00
C HIS A 28 11.19 -13.90 2.80
N GLN A 29 10.21 -13.85 3.69
CA GLN A 29 9.87 -14.98 4.56
C GLN A 29 9.19 -16.14 3.81
N VAL A 30 8.26 -15.82 2.90
CA VAL A 30 7.51 -16.85 2.18
C VAL A 30 8.14 -17.21 0.83
N GLN A 31 9.26 -16.58 0.47
CA GLN A 31 9.99 -16.79 -0.79
C GLN A 31 9.12 -16.63 -2.04
N LEU A 32 8.21 -15.63 -2.01
CA LEU A 32 7.43 -15.22 -3.16
C LEU A 32 7.95 -13.88 -3.71
N PRO A 33 7.95 -13.70 -5.03
CA PRO A 33 8.36 -12.44 -5.63
C PRO A 33 7.40 -11.31 -5.21
N LEU A 34 7.96 -10.11 -5.03
CA LEU A 34 7.22 -8.90 -4.69
C LEU A 34 6.93 -8.10 -5.95
N HIS A 35 5.66 -7.85 -6.22
CA HIS A 35 5.18 -6.96 -7.27
C HIS A 35 4.58 -5.70 -6.65
N ARG A 36 5.17 -4.54 -6.95
CA ARG A 36 4.76 -3.25 -6.37
C ARG A 36 4.04 -2.43 -7.43
N LEU A 37 2.76 -2.23 -7.25
CA LEU A 37 1.93 -1.45 -8.18
C LEU A 37 2.36 0.03 -8.25
N ASP A 38 2.86 0.59 -7.15
CA ASP A 38 3.33 1.99 -7.10
C ASP A 38 4.64 2.22 -7.90
N ASP A 39 5.32 1.17 -8.35
CA ASP A 39 6.57 1.25 -9.13
C ASP A 39 6.34 1.22 -10.65
N ASP A 40 5.10 1.07 -11.10
CA ASP A 40 4.75 1.11 -12.52
C ASP A 40 5.15 2.45 -13.16
N PRO A 41 5.97 2.45 -14.24
CA PRO A 41 6.46 3.67 -14.85
C PRO A 41 5.36 4.49 -15.51
N ASP A 42 4.38 3.85 -16.13
CA ASP A 42 3.27 4.54 -16.82
C ASP A 42 2.38 5.23 -15.78
N PHE A 43 2.14 4.56 -14.65
CA PHE A 43 1.43 5.16 -13.54
C PHE A 43 2.16 6.39 -12.98
N ARG A 44 3.48 6.32 -12.83
CA ARG A 44 4.28 7.44 -12.33
C ARG A 44 4.26 8.65 -13.28
N GLN A 45 4.22 8.42 -14.59
CA GLN A 45 4.12 9.50 -15.57
C GLN A 45 2.74 10.15 -15.59
N MET A 46 1.70 9.38 -15.33
CA MET A 46 0.32 9.88 -15.30
C MET A 46 -0.09 10.50 -13.95
N LEU A 47 0.73 10.35 -12.91
CA LEU A 47 0.43 10.93 -11.59
C LEU A 47 0.47 12.47 -11.69
N PRO A 48 -0.67 13.16 -11.68
CA PRO A 48 -0.69 14.58 -11.40
C PRO A 48 -0.10 14.77 -9.98
N GLU A 49 0.46 15.94 -9.72
CA GLU A 49 1.14 16.20 -8.44
C GLU A 49 0.27 15.91 -7.21
N GLU A 50 -1.06 16.01 -7.35
CA GLU A 50 -2.04 15.77 -6.27
C GLU A 50 -3.33 15.13 -6.81
N PRO A 51 -3.31 13.83 -7.21
CA PRO A 51 -4.43 13.17 -7.89
C PRO A 51 -5.73 13.15 -7.07
N TRP A 52 -5.65 13.18 -5.74
CA TRP A 52 -6.81 13.22 -4.87
C TRP A 52 -7.59 14.56 -4.93
N LEU A 53 -6.93 15.66 -5.30
CA LEU A 53 -7.59 16.94 -5.53
C LEU A 53 -8.43 16.93 -6.80
N HIS A 54 -8.01 16.18 -7.81
CA HIS A 54 -8.70 16.08 -9.10
C HIS A 54 -10.08 15.43 -9.01
N ARG A 55 -10.37 14.71 -7.94
CA ARG A 55 -11.73 14.20 -7.71
C ARG A 55 -12.80 15.29 -7.80
N VAL A 56 -12.48 16.49 -7.35
CA VAL A 56 -13.39 17.64 -7.32
C VAL A 56 -13.11 18.62 -8.47
N THR A 57 -11.82 18.83 -8.82
CA THR A 57 -11.39 19.86 -9.77
C THR A 57 -11.37 19.38 -11.22
N ASP A 58 -11.10 18.08 -11.45
CA ASP A 58 -11.09 17.44 -12.76
C ASP A 58 -11.62 16.00 -12.68
N PRO A 59 -12.93 15.80 -12.71
CA PRO A 59 -13.54 14.48 -12.62
C PRO A 59 -13.13 13.52 -13.74
N GLN A 60 -12.80 14.03 -14.94
CA GLN A 60 -12.39 13.17 -16.07
C GLN A 60 -10.99 12.63 -15.85
N LEU A 61 -10.06 13.47 -15.41
CA LEU A 61 -8.71 13.03 -15.06
C LEU A 61 -8.75 12.04 -13.90
N TYR A 62 -9.58 12.31 -12.90
CA TYR A 62 -9.78 11.37 -11.79
C TYR A 62 -10.32 10.01 -12.24
N ALA A 63 -11.30 10.00 -13.15
CA ALA A 63 -11.86 8.75 -13.70
C ALA A 63 -10.81 7.95 -14.49
N ARG A 64 -9.98 8.61 -15.31
CA ARG A 64 -8.86 7.97 -16.02
C ARG A 64 -7.85 7.37 -15.05
N TRP A 65 -7.50 8.09 -14.00
CA TRP A 65 -6.60 7.62 -12.96
C TRP A 65 -7.16 6.40 -12.22
N GLN A 66 -8.45 6.40 -11.90
CA GLN A 66 -9.11 5.24 -11.30
C GLN A 66 -9.15 4.03 -12.24
N ALA A 67 -9.40 4.25 -13.53
CA ALA A 67 -9.37 3.20 -14.54
C ALA A 67 -7.98 2.55 -14.65
N LEU A 68 -6.91 3.35 -14.67
CA LEU A 68 -5.55 2.87 -14.69
C LEU A 68 -5.22 2.05 -13.44
N ARG A 69 -5.56 2.54 -12.25
CA ARG A 69 -5.36 1.79 -10.99
C ARG A 69 -6.04 0.42 -11.03
N ARG A 70 -7.27 0.37 -11.54
CA ARG A 70 -8.01 -0.88 -11.72
C ARG A 70 -7.32 -1.82 -12.71
N GLN A 71 -6.87 -1.29 -13.85
CA GLN A 71 -6.12 -2.05 -14.86
C GLN A 71 -4.87 -2.69 -14.26
N MET A 72 -4.07 -1.92 -13.50
CA MET A 72 -2.86 -2.43 -12.85
C MET A 72 -3.16 -3.60 -11.91
N VAL A 73 -4.23 -3.54 -11.12
CA VAL A 73 -4.65 -4.66 -10.27
C VAL A 73 -5.07 -5.86 -11.12
N GLN A 74 -5.78 -5.63 -12.22
CA GLN A 74 -6.23 -6.67 -13.13
C GLN A 74 -5.07 -7.39 -13.82
N GLU A 75 -4.02 -6.66 -14.20
CA GLU A 75 -2.78 -7.22 -14.77
C GLU A 75 -2.01 -8.02 -13.72
N ALA A 76 -1.91 -7.50 -12.50
CA ALA A 76 -1.22 -8.17 -11.40
C ALA A 76 -1.90 -9.51 -11.00
N VAL A 77 -3.23 -9.57 -11.05
CA VAL A 77 -3.98 -10.84 -10.82
C VAL A 77 -3.66 -11.91 -11.86
N ARG A 78 -3.26 -11.50 -13.07
CA ARG A 78 -2.95 -12.43 -14.18
C ARG A 78 -1.51 -12.91 -14.20
N LEU A 79 -0.68 -12.48 -13.26
CA LEU A 79 0.70 -12.95 -13.17
C LEU A 79 0.73 -14.49 -13.09
N PRO A 80 1.61 -15.16 -13.84
CA PRO A 80 1.55 -16.62 -14.03
C PRO A 80 1.96 -17.41 -12.79
N GLN A 81 2.55 -16.76 -11.80
CA GLN A 81 3.02 -17.36 -10.56
C GLN A 81 2.50 -16.58 -9.37
N PRO A 82 2.38 -17.21 -8.19
CA PRO A 82 2.06 -16.51 -6.96
C PRO A 82 3.04 -15.38 -6.66
N HIS A 83 2.50 -14.21 -6.35
CA HIS A 83 3.27 -13.01 -5.97
C HIS A 83 2.70 -12.42 -4.70
N ILE A 84 3.53 -11.67 -4.00
CA ILE A 84 3.03 -10.65 -3.08
C ILE A 84 2.83 -9.38 -3.90
N ILE A 85 1.60 -8.92 -3.96
CA ILE A 85 1.19 -7.73 -4.72
C ILE A 85 0.91 -6.62 -3.72
N GLU A 86 1.66 -5.52 -3.82
CA GLU A 86 1.58 -4.40 -2.87
C GLU A 86 1.16 -3.11 -3.56
N GLY A 87 0.21 -2.41 -2.97
CA GLY A 87 -0.16 -1.07 -3.42
C GLY A 87 -1.49 -0.57 -2.84
N THR A 88 -1.65 0.75 -2.83
CA THR A 88 -2.92 1.40 -2.48
C THR A 88 -3.98 1.19 -3.58
N HIS A 89 -3.53 0.88 -4.81
CA HIS A 89 -4.40 0.66 -5.98
C HIS A 89 -5.36 -0.51 -5.79
N ILE A 90 -5.00 -1.50 -4.99
CA ILE A 90 -5.83 -2.66 -4.65
C ILE A 90 -7.19 -2.24 -4.08
N LEU A 91 -7.24 -1.12 -3.37
CA LEU A 91 -8.48 -0.60 -2.78
C LEU A 91 -9.53 -0.18 -3.82
N THR A 92 -9.13 0.12 -5.06
CA THR A 92 -10.07 0.54 -6.12
C THR A 92 -10.77 -0.61 -6.81
N ALA A 93 -10.27 -1.82 -6.65
CA ALA A 93 -10.78 -3.01 -7.32
C ALA A 93 -10.73 -4.25 -6.40
N PRO A 94 -11.34 -4.16 -5.21
CA PRO A 94 -11.26 -5.20 -4.19
C PRO A 94 -11.85 -6.53 -4.66
N GLU A 95 -12.82 -6.50 -5.55
CA GLU A 95 -13.45 -7.69 -6.15
C GLU A 95 -12.46 -8.52 -6.99
N LEU A 96 -11.47 -7.89 -7.60
CA LEU A 96 -10.43 -8.61 -8.37
C LEU A 96 -9.51 -9.45 -7.48
N THR A 97 -9.51 -9.21 -6.18
CA THR A 97 -8.71 -9.97 -5.22
C THR A 97 -9.46 -11.18 -4.62
N THR A 98 -10.67 -11.45 -5.11
CA THR A 98 -11.47 -12.59 -4.64
C THR A 98 -10.75 -13.92 -4.95
N GLY A 99 -10.75 -14.85 -3.99
CA GLY A 99 -10.02 -16.11 -4.12
C GLY A 99 -8.54 -16.04 -3.75
N HIS A 100 -8.02 -14.84 -3.48
CA HIS A 100 -6.64 -14.62 -3.05
C HIS A 100 -6.56 -14.24 -1.57
N ARG A 101 -5.37 -14.36 -0.98
CA ARG A 101 -5.12 -13.89 0.38
C ARG A 101 -5.06 -12.36 0.40
N ARG A 102 -5.75 -11.74 1.35
CA ARG A 102 -5.90 -10.28 1.46
C ARG A 102 -5.45 -9.79 2.81
N ILE A 103 -4.51 -8.86 2.82
CA ILE A 103 -3.94 -8.26 4.02
C ILE A 103 -4.15 -6.75 3.96
N LEU A 104 -4.85 -6.21 4.94
CA LEU A 104 -5.01 -4.78 5.15
C LEU A 104 -4.07 -4.32 6.26
N VAL A 105 -3.12 -3.46 5.91
CA VAL A 105 -2.27 -2.79 6.89
C VAL A 105 -3.06 -1.66 7.54
N ASP A 106 -3.55 -1.93 8.75
CA ASP A 106 -4.39 -1.01 9.52
C ASP A 106 -3.52 -0.17 10.46
N THR A 107 -3.26 1.05 10.04
CA THR A 107 -2.41 2.00 10.78
C THR A 107 -3.21 3.25 11.12
N PRO A 108 -3.29 3.65 12.39
CA PRO A 108 -3.99 4.87 12.80
C PRO A 108 -3.45 6.13 12.12
N LEU A 109 -4.34 7.07 11.78
CA LEU A 109 -3.99 8.30 11.07
C LEU A 109 -2.81 9.07 11.69
N HIS A 110 -2.76 9.19 13.01
CA HIS A 110 -1.66 9.89 13.68
C HIS A 110 -0.28 9.23 13.46
N GLN A 111 -0.24 7.90 13.31
CA GLN A 111 0.98 7.17 12.97
C GLN A 111 1.33 7.36 11.49
N ILE A 112 0.34 7.37 10.60
CA ILE A 112 0.52 7.67 9.18
C ILE A 112 1.14 9.05 9.00
N ILE A 113 0.60 10.07 9.68
CA ILE A 113 1.14 11.44 9.64
C ILE A 113 2.60 11.46 10.12
N ARG A 114 2.90 10.82 11.25
CA ARG A 114 4.30 10.72 11.75
C ARG A 114 5.25 10.12 10.72
N GLN A 115 4.83 9.07 10.04
CA GLN A 115 5.65 8.39 9.02
C GLN A 115 5.84 9.25 7.78
N TRP A 116 4.81 9.97 7.35
CA TRP A 116 4.91 10.93 6.27
C TRP A 116 5.94 12.00 6.57
N LEU A 117 5.83 12.62 7.74
CA LEU A 117 6.76 13.65 8.18
C LEU A 117 8.20 13.13 8.30
N ALA A 118 8.38 11.91 8.82
CA ALA A 118 9.71 11.31 8.93
C ALA A 118 10.31 11.02 7.54
N ARG A 119 9.51 10.48 6.61
CA ARG A 119 9.93 10.20 5.23
C ARG A 119 10.27 11.50 4.47
N ASP A 120 9.47 12.55 4.63
CA ASP A 120 9.73 13.82 4.01
C ASP A 120 11.04 14.44 4.52
N ARG A 121 11.31 14.35 5.83
CA ARG A 121 12.60 14.79 6.39
C ARG A 121 13.78 14.03 5.81
N ALA A 122 13.67 12.72 5.67
CA ALA A 122 14.73 11.90 5.07
C ALA A 122 14.98 12.30 3.62
N LYS A 123 13.93 12.44 2.83
CA LYS A 123 14.02 12.89 1.43
C LYS A 123 14.57 14.31 1.29
N TYR A 124 14.23 15.21 2.19
CA TYR A 124 14.80 16.56 2.22
C TYR A 124 16.30 16.52 2.51
N ALA A 125 16.75 15.64 3.37
CA ALA A 125 18.16 15.45 3.65
C ALA A 125 18.93 14.85 2.46
N GLU A 126 18.29 13.97 1.67
CA GLU A 126 18.87 13.36 0.47
C GLU A 126 18.93 14.33 -0.73
N ASP A 127 17.89 15.15 -0.92
CA ASP A 127 17.79 16.11 -2.04
C ASP A 127 17.18 17.45 -1.59
N PRO A 128 17.97 18.31 -0.95
CA PRO A 128 17.51 19.60 -0.45
C PRO A 128 16.96 20.52 -1.55
N LEU A 129 17.54 20.48 -2.76
CA LEU A 129 17.15 21.37 -3.87
C LEU A 129 15.75 21.05 -4.38
N ARG A 130 15.42 19.76 -4.51
CA ARG A 130 14.11 19.30 -4.95
C ARG A 130 12.98 19.71 -4.00
N TYR A 131 13.27 19.72 -2.70
CA TYR A 131 12.28 20.07 -1.68
C TYR A 131 12.29 21.54 -1.32
N SER A 132 13.44 22.23 -1.42
CA SER A 132 13.55 23.66 -1.15
C SER A 132 12.83 24.52 -2.19
N ALA A 133 12.84 24.13 -3.46
CA ALA A 133 12.11 24.85 -4.51
C ALA A 133 10.59 24.90 -4.26
N ARG A 134 10.04 23.83 -3.67
CA ARG A 134 8.61 23.72 -3.33
C ARG A 134 8.25 24.45 -2.04
N ASP A 135 9.17 24.50 -1.10
CA ASP A 135 8.96 25.04 0.24
C ASP A 135 9.72 26.37 0.47
N ALA A 136 10.25 26.97 -0.62
CA ALA A 136 11.01 28.22 -0.56
C ALA A 136 10.21 29.32 0.13
N GLY A 137 10.78 29.90 1.19
CA GLY A 137 10.15 30.98 1.97
C GLY A 137 9.11 30.51 3.00
N VAL A 138 8.86 29.22 3.15
CA VAL A 138 7.93 28.69 4.16
C VAL A 138 8.70 28.25 5.40
N PRO A 139 8.35 28.74 6.62
CA PRO A 139 8.97 28.26 7.85
C PRO A 139 8.81 26.75 8.04
N GLY A 140 9.84 26.06 8.51
CA GLY A 140 9.82 24.59 8.67
C GLY A 140 8.65 24.04 9.48
N SER A 141 8.16 24.79 10.48
CA SER A 141 6.94 24.43 11.24
C SER A 141 5.66 24.54 10.40
N ALA A 142 5.60 25.47 9.46
CA ALA A 142 4.46 25.64 8.54
C ALA A 142 4.47 24.54 7.47
N VAL A 143 5.64 24.19 6.92
CA VAL A 143 5.81 23.03 6.02
C VAL A 143 5.34 21.75 6.68
N ALA A 144 5.77 21.46 7.90
CA ALA A 144 5.34 20.27 8.63
C ALA A 144 3.81 20.24 8.83
N ARG A 145 3.18 21.38 9.14
CA ARG A 145 1.72 21.48 9.24
C ARG A 145 1.03 21.21 7.91
N GLN A 146 1.52 21.80 6.83
CA GLN A 146 0.99 21.59 5.48
C GLN A 146 1.07 20.11 5.08
N ARG A 147 2.21 19.44 5.34
CA ARG A 147 2.39 18.01 5.07
C ARG A 147 1.44 17.14 5.90
N ALA A 148 1.21 17.50 7.17
CA ALA A 148 0.25 16.80 8.01
C ALA A 148 -1.19 16.94 7.49
N VAL A 149 -1.56 18.13 6.98
CA VAL A 149 -2.85 18.38 6.36
C VAL A 149 -3.00 17.53 5.09
N CYS A 150 -2.00 17.53 4.20
CA CYS A 150 -2.01 16.69 2.99
C CYS A 150 -2.15 15.20 3.34
N ALA A 151 -1.39 14.70 4.31
CA ALA A 151 -1.48 13.31 4.73
C ALA A 151 -2.88 12.95 5.24
N ARG A 152 -3.52 13.87 5.98
CA ARG A 152 -4.90 13.71 6.44
C ARG A 152 -5.87 13.69 5.27
N GLN A 153 -5.78 14.64 4.35
CA GLN A 153 -6.67 14.72 3.17
C GLN A 153 -6.60 13.45 2.31
N ILE A 154 -5.39 12.94 2.08
CA ILE A 154 -5.18 11.68 1.36
C ILE A 154 -5.85 10.51 2.12
N TYR A 155 -5.64 10.43 3.41
CA TYR A 155 -6.25 9.37 4.23
C TYR A 155 -7.78 9.45 4.17
N GLU A 156 -8.37 10.63 4.37
CA GLU A 156 -9.83 10.82 4.33
C GLU A 156 -10.40 10.53 2.92
N SER A 157 -9.67 10.86 1.86
CA SER A 157 -10.09 10.52 0.49
C SER A 157 -10.12 9.01 0.21
N LEU A 158 -9.26 8.24 0.87
CA LEU A 158 -9.17 6.78 0.76
C LEU A 158 -10.07 6.05 1.76
N ARG A 159 -10.61 6.74 2.74
CA ARG A 159 -11.36 6.12 3.84
C ARG A 159 -12.54 5.26 3.37
N PRO A 160 -13.39 5.70 2.42
CA PRO A 160 -14.48 4.86 1.92
C PRO A 160 -13.97 3.54 1.31
N GLU A 161 -12.87 3.59 0.53
CA GLU A 161 -12.26 2.41 -0.08
C GLU A 161 -11.64 1.49 0.99
N LEU A 162 -11.00 2.06 2.02
CA LEU A 162 -10.45 1.32 3.14
C LEU A 162 -11.54 0.61 3.95
N ASP A 163 -12.64 1.28 4.23
CA ASP A 163 -13.75 0.72 4.99
C ASP A 163 -14.47 -0.37 4.18
N ALA A 164 -14.65 -0.16 2.87
CA ALA A 164 -15.18 -1.18 1.98
C ALA A 164 -14.28 -2.42 1.94
N PHE A 165 -12.96 -2.25 1.80
CA PHE A 165 -12.01 -3.36 1.78
C PHE A 165 -11.96 -4.11 3.11
N ARG A 166 -12.00 -3.39 4.24
CA ARG A 166 -12.05 -3.96 5.60
C ARG A 166 -13.27 -4.85 5.81
N SER A 167 -14.39 -4.52 5.20
CA SER A 167 -15.65 -5.26 5.33
C SER A 167 -15.71 -6.54 4.50
N LEU A 168 -14.73 -6.80 3.62
CA LEU A 168 -14.71 -8.02 2.80
C LEU A 168 -14.42 -9.26 3.65
N PRO A 169 -15.08 -10.38 3.40
CA PRO A 169 -14.82 -11.64 4.10
C PRO A 169 -13.37 -12.11 3.85
N GLY A 170 -12.70 -12.57 4.91
CA GLY A 170 -11.36 -13.15 4.83
C GLY A 170 -10.21 -12.14 4.66
N VAL A 171 -10.46 -10.85 4.88
CA VAL A 171 -9.39 -9.84 4.98
C VAL A 171 -8.70 -9.97 6.34
N GLU A 172 -7.38 -10.16 6.30
CA GLU A 172 -6.53 -10.14 7.49
C GLU A 172 -6.12 -8.71 7.82
N MET A 173 -6.51 -8.23 8.99
CA MET A 173 -6.12 -6.90 9.46
C MET A 173 -4.83 -6.98 10.26
N VAL A 174 -3.77 -6.32 9.79
CA VAL A 174 -2.46 -6.35 10.44
C VAL A 174 -2.08 -4.94 10.88
N PRO A 175 -2.23 -4.61 12.18
CA PRO A 175 -1.78 -3.32 12.68
C PRO A 175 -0.24 -3.26 12.64
N ARG A 176 0.30 -2.11 12.24
CA ARG A 176 1.76 -1.95 12.08
C ARG A 176 2.57 -2.38 13.32
N ARG A 177 2.05 -2.11 14.52
CA ARG A 177 2.69 -2.50 15.78
C ARG A 177 2.85 -4.01 15.95
N ALA A 178 2.06 -4.80 15.21
CA ALA A 178 2.04 -6.26 15.29
C ALA A 178 2.85 -6.94 14.16
N PHE A 179 3.55 -6.20 13.28
CA PHE A 179 4.23 -6.79 12.13
C PHE A 179 5.19 -7.92 12.51
N THR A 180 6.05 -7.69 13.49
CA THR A 180 7.04 -8.70 13.92
C THR A 180 6.35 -9.95 14.46
N THR A 181 5.40 -9.79 15.37
CA THR A 181 4.64 -10.91 15.93
C THR A 181 3.81 -11.63 14.87
N TRP A 182 3.15 -10.87 14.00
CA TRP A 182 2.36 -11.45 12.93
C TRP A 182 3.22 -12.23 11.95
N LEU A 183 4.39 -11.71 11.55
CA LEU A 183 5.33 -12.40 10.68
C LEU A 183 5.85 -13.68 11.32
N SER A 184 6.19 -13.70 12.61
CA SER A 184 6.69 -14.92 13.26
C SER A 184 5.68 -16.09 13.19
N HIS A 185 4.38 -15.79 13.25
CA HIS A 185 3.34 -16.81 13.08
C HIS A 185 3.24 -17.36 11.64
N GLN A 186 3.58 -16.55 10.63
CA GLN A 186 3.56 -17.00 9.22
C GLN A 186 4.67 -18.03 8.91
N GLY A 187 5.79 -17.98 9.63
CA GLY A 187 6.90 -18.93 9.49
C GLY A 187 6.62 -20.29 10.11
N SER A 188 5.92 -20.34 11.23
CA SER A 188 5.65 -21.58 11.96
C SER A 188 4.62 -22.50 11.26
N GLU A 189 3.71 -21.95 10.47
CA GLU A 189 2.73 -22.73 9.72
C GLU A 189 3.33 -23.57 8.57
N ARG A 190 4.52 -23.23 8.08
CA ARG A 190 5.22 -23.98 7.02
C ARG A 190 6.11 -25.12 7.56
N GLY A 191 6.55 -25.02 8.81
CA GLY A 191 7.43 -26.03 9.43
C GLY A 191 6.72 -27.31 9.85
N SER A 192 5.40 -27.29 9.99
CA SER A 192 4.61 -28.45 10.45
C SER A 192 4.13 -29.40 9.33
N GLY A 193 4.41 -29.07 8.07
CA GLY A 193 3.94 -29.85 6.91
C GLY A 193 4.97 -30.84 6.30
N SER A 194 6.23 -30.87 6.76
CA SER A 194 7.30 -31.68 6.14
C SER A 194 7.68 -32.96 6.92
N GLY A 195 6.87 -33.39 7.82
CA GLY A 195 7.10 -34.63 8.54
C GLY A 195 5.99 -35.66 8.28
N LEU A 196 6.16 -36.48 7.24
CA LEU A 196 5.68 -37.87 7.14
C LEU A 196 5.65 -38.31 5.66
N ALA A 197 6.79 -38.73 5.16
CA ALA A 197 6.86 -39.71 4.10
C ALA A 197 8.16 -40.50 4.28
N SER A 198 8.08 -41.57 4.98
CA SER A 198 9.03 -42.69 4.98
C SER A 198 8.26 -43.92 4.64
#